data_3834d976293a697d0123814724cd8968
#
_entry.id   3834d976293a697d0123814724cd8968
#
_cell.length_a   1.000
_cell.length_b   1.000
_cell.length_c   1.000
_cell.angle_alpha   90.00
_cell.angle_beta   90.00
_cell.angle_gamma   90.00
#
_symmetry.space_group_name_H-M   'P 1'
#
loop_
_entity.id
_entity.type
_entity.pdbx_description
1 polymer ?
#
loop_
_entity_poly.entity_id
_entity_poly.type
_entity_poly.pdbx_seq_one_letter_code
_entity_poly.pdbx_strand_id
1 'polypeptide(L)'
;PSSLDQISSGSVLIAAITSCTNTSNPTVMVAAGLVAKKANALGLKSKEWVKTSLAPGSKVVTKYLEKSGLLPELETMGFNIVGYGCTTCIGNSGPLDPEVAKTVQENNVSASSVLSGNRNFEGRIHPLVKHNFLASPPLVVAYAIAGSTMLDLTNEPLGNVEGKDIFLKDIWPSQNEIEKIIEETIDPVMFSKAYEDSIQGDDAWKNLETPQGEIYEWQENSTYIKKPPYFESMTMDIPGI
;
A
#
# COMPACT_ATOMS: atom_id res chain seq x y z
N PRO A 1 -8.27 4.10 -30.41
CA PRO A 1 -6.95 4.09 -29.76
C PRO A 1 -7.04 3.23 -28.49
N SER A 2 -6.08 2.32 -28.33
CA SER A 2 -5.95 1.52 -27.12
C SER A 2 -5.69 2.45 -25.92
N SER A 3 -6.12 2.08 -24.72
CA SER A 3 -5.76 2.83 -23.50
C SER A 3 -4.24 2.94 -23.33
N LEU A 4 -3.48 1.97 -23.86
CA LEU A 4 -2.02 1.95 -23.86
C LEU A 4 -1.38 3.05 -24.74
N ASP A 5 -2.07 3.53 -25.77
CA ASP A 5 -1.58 4.63 -26.64
C ASP A 5 -1.48 5.96 -25.87
N GLN A 6 -2.10 6.05 -24.70
CA GLN A 6 -2.06 7.23 -23.83
C GLN A 6 -0.84 7.24 -22.89
N ILE A 7 -0.09 6.13 -22.81
CA ILE A 7 1.08 6.04 -21.95
C ILE A 7 2.22 6.90 -22.51
N SER A 8 2.64 7.89 -21.74
CA SER A 8 3.69 8.84 -22.09
C SER A 8 4.56 9.16 -20.86
N SER A 9 5.62 9.95 -21.05
CA SER A 9 6.45 10.38 -19.92
C SER A 9 5.62 11.14 -18.89
N GLY A 10 5.78 10.78 -17.63
CA GLY A 10 4.94 11.24 -16.52
C GLY A 10 3.74 10.35 -16.22
N SER A 11 3.42 9.35 -17.05
CA SER A 11 2.36 8.39 -16.73
C SER A 11 2.61 7.68 -15.42
N VAL A 12 1.56 7.58 -14.61
CA VAL A 12 1.57 6.82 -13.35
C VAL A 12 1.32 5.35 -13.67
N LEU A 13 2.28 4.49 -13.39
CA LEU A 13 2.14 3.05 -13.59
C LEU A 13 1.82 2.31 -12.30
N ILE A 14 2.16 2.90 -11.14
CA ILE A 14 1.91 2.33 -9.83
C ILE A 14 1.33 3.42 -8.92
N ALA A 15 0.15 3.16 -8.38
CA ALA A 15 -0.47 3.98 -7.35
C ALA A 15 -0.74 3.10 -6.12
N ALA A 16 -0.02 3.33 -5.03
CA ALA A 16 -0.10 2.44 -3.87
C ALA A 16 -0.35 3.21 -2.57
N ILE A 17 -1.42 2.81 -1.89
CA ILE A 17 -1.64 3.18 -0.49
C ILE A 17 -0.90 2.14 0.34
N THR A 18 0.26 2.50 0.88
CA THR A 18 1.15 1.59 1.59
C THR A 18 1.33 2.04 3.03
N SER A 19 1.60 1.07 3.90
CA SER A 19 1.78 1.31 5.34
C SER A 19 3.01 2.17 5.61
N CYS A 20 2.76 3.37 6.04
CA CYS A 20 3.70 4.25 6.72
C CYS A 20 2.90 5.06 7.74
N THR A 21 3.49 6.08 8.35
CA THR A 21 2.86 6.94 9.36
C THR A 21 1.48 7.45 8.92
N ASN A 22 1.30 7.73 7.63
CA ASN A 22 0.04 8.23 7.07
C ASN A 22 -1.10 7.20 7.12
N THR A 23 -0.82 5.90 6.89
CA THR A 23 -1.86 4.86 6.92
C THR A 23 -2.33 4.51 8.33
N SER A 24 -1.61 4.95 9.35
CA SER A 24 -2.03 4.85 10.76
C SER A 24 -2.98 5.99 11.16
N ASN A 25 -3.12 7.01 10.32
CA ASN A 25 -4.02 8.15 10.58
C ASN A 25 -5.40 7.90 9.94
N PRO A 26 -6.45 7.69 10.74
CA PRO A 26 -7.79 7.45 10.22
C PRO A 26 -8.29 8.55 9.29
N THR A 27 -7.96 9.81 9.55
CA THR A 27 -8.40 10.96 8.76
C THR A 27 -8.04 10.81 7.29
N VAL A 28 -6.78 10.47 6.98
CA VAL A 28 -6.32 10.36 5.58
C VAL A 28 -6.81 9.08 4.91
N MET A 29 -7.02 8.01 5.68
CA MET A 29 -7.56 6.77 5.13
C MET A 29 -9.05 6.87 4.83
N VAL A 30 -9.83 7.50 5.71
CA VAL A 30 -11.25 7.83 5.49
C VAL A 30 -11.37 8.79 4.31
N ALA A 31 -10.51 9.81 4.23
CA ALA A 31 -10.48 10.73 3.09
C ALA A 31 -10.23 9.99 1.76
N ALA A 32 -9.30 9.03 1.71
CA ALA A 32 -9.05 8.21 0.52
C ALA A 32 -10.29 7.40 0.10
N GLY A 33 -10.95 6.76 1.07
CA GLY A 33 -12.19 6.03 0.83
C GLY A 33 -13.33 6.94 0.33
N LEU A 34 -13.44 8.15 0.88
CA LEU A 34 -14.44 9.14 0.42
C LEU A 34 -14.15 9.67 -0.98
N VAL A 35 -12.87 9.90 -1.33
CA VAL A 35 -12.47 10.25 -2.71
C VAL A 35 -12.88 9.15 -3.66
N ALA A 36 -12.58 7.88 -3.33
CA ALA A 36 -12.99 6.73 -4.13
C ALA A 36 -14.53 6.65 -4.28
N LYS A 37 -15.27 6.79 -3.19
CA LYS A 37 -16.74 6.78 -3.18
C LYS A 37 -17.34 7.85 -4.09
N LYS A 38 -16.88 9.11 -3.95
CA LYS A 38 -17.36 10.22 -4.77
C LYS A 38 -16.98 10.05 -6.24
N ALA A 39 -15.77 9.55 -6.52
CA ALA A 39 -15.33 9.27 -7.88
C ALA A 39 -16.15 8.14 -8.53
N ASN A 40 -16.41 7.04 -7.82
CA ASN A 40 -17.28 5.96 -8.27
C ASN A 40 -18.69 6.45 -8.59
N ALA A 41 -19.27 7.29 -7.70
CA ALA A 41 -20.60 7.87 -7.91
C ALA A 41 -20.68 8.77 -9.16
N LEU A 42 -19.58 9.37 -9.56
CA LEU A 42 -19.49 10.18 -10.78
C LEU A 42 -19.02 9.38 -12.01
N GLY A 43 -18.81 8.07 -11.89
CA GLY A 43 -18.41 7.19 -12.98
C GLY A 43 -16.92 7.25 -13.33
N LEU A 44 -16.08 7.91 -12.53
CA LEU A 44 -14.64 7.89 -12.72
C LEU A 44 -14.06 6.51 -12.33
N LYS A 45 -12.95 6.14 -12.99
CA LYS A 45 -12.19 4.91 -12.70
C LYS A 45 -10.70 5.20 -12.72
N SER A 46 -9.93 4.40 -12.02
CA SER A 46 -8.47 4.35 -12.22
C SER A 46 -8.15 4.00 -13.66
N LYS A 47 -7.06 4.56 -14.20
CA LYS A 47 -6.63 4.20 -15.56
C LYS A 47 -6.20 2.76 -15.63
N GLU A 48 -6.52 2.07 -16.72
CA GLU A 48 -6.27 0.64 -16.91
C GLU A 48 -4.79 0.26 -16.82
N TRP A 49 -3.89 1.17 -17.20
CA TRP A 49 -2.45 0.94 -17.10
C TRP A 49 -1.86 1.18 -15.70
N VAL A 50 -2.66 1.70 -14.75
CA VAL A 50 -2.21 1.98 -13.37
C VAL A 50 -2.43 0.77 -12.49
N LYS A 51 -1.36 0.18 -12.02
CA LYS A 51 -1.41 -0.85 -10.99
C LYS A 51 -1.67 -0.22 -9.63
N THR A 52 -2.83 -0.48 -9.08
CA THR A 52 -3.26 0.01 -7.77
C THR A 52 -3.08 -1.06 -6.69
N SER A 53 -2.84 -0.65 -5.45
CA SER A 53 -2.78 -1.56 -4.30
C SER A 53 -3.03 -0.83 -2.98
N LEU A 54 -3.57 -1.57 -2.01
CA LEU A 54 -3.80 -1.13 -0.64
C LEU A 54 -3.08 -2.08 0.32
N ALA A 55 -2.17 -1.54 1.13
CA ALA A 55 -1.49 -2.27 2.19
C ALA A 55 -1.63 -1.51 3.51
N PRO A 56 -2.69 -1.75 4.28
CA PRO A 56 -2.93 -1.07 5.55
C PRO A 56 -1.83 -1.34 6.58
N GLY A 57 -1.63 -0.42 7.52
CA GLY A 57 -0.68 -0.58 8.61
C GLY A 57 -1.08 -1.65 9.62
N SER A 58 -2.36 -1.93 9.75
CA SER A 58 -2.89 -2.95 10.65
C SER A 58 -4.28 -3.41 10.23
N LYS A 59 -4.72 -4.54 10.80
CA LYS A 59 -6.10 -5.04 10.62
C LYS A 59 -7.17 -4.08 11.12
N VAL A 60 -6.86 -3.17 12.04
CA VAL A 60 -7.79 -2.14 12.52
C VAL A 60 -8.21 -1.21 11.38
N VAL A 61 -7.27 -0.83 10.49
CA VAL A 61 -7.56 0.00 9.32
C VAL A 61 -8.59 -0.68 8.42
N THR A 62 -8.42 -1.95 8.14
CA THR A 62 -9.40 -2.74 7.38
C THR A 62 -10.76 -2.72 8.04
N LYS A 63 -10.82 -3.00 9.35
CA LYS A 63 -12.08 -3.06 10.11
C LYS A 63 -12.88 -1.75 10.06
N TYR A 64 -12.23 -0.59 10.22
CA TYR A 64 -12.99 0.67 10.15
C TYR A 64 -13.34 1.05 8.71
N LEU A 65 -12.54 0.70 7.70
CA LEU A 65 -12.89 0.88 6.29
C LEU A 65 -14.06 -0.02 5.87
N GLU A 66 -14.13 -1.27 6.37
CA GLU A 66 -15.28 -2.16 6.20
C GLU A 66 -16.53 -1.60 6.87
N LYS A 67 -16.43 -1.23 8.16
CA LYS A 67 -17.54 -0.72 8.95
C LYS A 67 -18.13 0.57 8.36
N SER A 68 -17.28 1.42 7.79
CA SER A 68 -17.71 2.65 7.11
C SER A 68 -18.23 2.44 5.70
N GLY A 69 -18.12 1.23 5.15
CA GLY A 69 -18.45 0.93 3.75
C GLY A 69 -17.51 1.55 2.73
N LEU A 70 -16.32 2.00 3.15
CA LEU A 70 -15.34 2.65 2.27
C LEU A 70 -14.35 1.66 1.64
N LEU A 71 -14.19 0.47 2.21
CA LEU A 71 -13.32 -0.55 1.62
C LEU A 71 -13.81 -0.99 0.24
N PRO A 72 -15.11 -1.36 0.03
CA PRO A 72 -15.62 -1.69 -1.30
C PRO A 72 -15.47 -0.57 -2.33
N GLU A 73 -15.51 0.68 -1.90
CA GLU A 73 -15.31 1.83 -2.79
C GLU A 73 -13.86 1.93 -3.28
N LEU A 74 -12.90 1.66 -2.39
CA LEU A 74 -11.48 1.58 -2.75
C LEU A 74 -11.22 0.38 -3.67
N GLU A 75 -11.81 -0.78 -3.39
CA GLU A 75 -11.71 -2.00 -4.22
C GLU A 75 -12.28 -1.77 -5.63
N THR A 76 -13.39 -1.04 -5.75
CA THR A 76 -13.98 -0.65 -7.05
C THR A 76 -13.02 0.21 -7.87
N MET A 77 -12.18 1.02 -7.20
CA MET A 77 -11.09 1.78 -7.83
C MET A 77 -9.82 0.93 -8.08
N GLY A 78 -9.84 -0.37 -7.75
CA GLY A 78 -8.73 -1.29 -7.90
C GLY A 78 -7.78 -1.35 -6.71
N PHE A 79 -8.00 -0.58 -5.64
CA PHE A 79 -7.19 -0.60 -4.43
C PHE A 79 -7.56 -1.80 -3.54
N ASN A 80 -7.22 -3.00 -4.00
CA ASN A 80 -7.41 -4.23 -3.24
C ASN A 80 -6.35 -4.40 -2.16
N ILE A 81 -6.71 -5.02 -1.04
CA ILE A 81 -5.76 -5.36 0.02
C ILE A 81 -4.83 -6.45 -0.49
N VAL A 82 -3.53 -6.12 -0.61
CA VAL A 82 -2.49 -7.04 -1.07
C VAL A 82 -1.60 -7.55 0.08
N GLY A 83 -1.76 -7.01 1.26
CA GLY A 83 -1.00 -7.36 2.46
C GLY A 83 -1.11 -6.27 3.52
N TYR A 84 -0.35 -6.42 4.59
CA TYR A 84 -0.24 -5.44 5.66
C TYR A 84 1.21 -5.01 5.84
N GLY A 85 1.40 -3.74 6.14
CA GLY A 85 2.74 -3.20 6.36
C GLY A 85 3.39 -2.65 5.10
N CYS A 86 4.72 -2.64 5.10
CA CYS A 86 5.52 -2.12 3.99
C CYS A 86 5.57 -3.13 2.84
N THR A 87 4.81 -2.89 1.79
CA THR A 87 4.78 -3.75 0.59
C THR A 87 5.48 -3.05 -0.59
N THR A 88 4.78 -2.17 -1.27
CA THR A 88 5.28 -1.48 -2.46
C THR A 88 6.53 -0.64 -2.18
N CYS A 89 6.60 0.05 -1.04
CA CYS A 89 7.73 0.94 -0.75
C CYS A 89 9.06 0.20 -0.48
N ILE A 90 9.02 -1.11 -0.23
CA ILE A 90 10.21 -1.97 -0.11
C ILE A 90 10.51 -2.81 -1.35
N GLY A 91 9.81 -2.56 -2.45
CA GLY A 91 10.05 -3.26 -3.72
C GLY A 91 9.16 -4.48 -3.97
N ASN A 92 8.11 -4.68 -3.18
CA ASN A 92 7.14 -5.77 -3.37
C ASN A 92 5.93 -5.32 -4.20
N SER A 93 6.15 -4.49 -5.23
CA SER A 93 5.08 -4.06 -6.14
C SER A 93 4.58 -5.17 -7.06
N GLY A 94 5.39 -6.20 -7.24
CA GLY A 94 5.17 -7.25 -8.24
C GLY A 94 5.32 -6.73 -9.69
N PRO A 95 5.13 -7.59 -10.69
CA PRO A 95 5.29 -7.21 -12.09
C PRO A 95 4.18 -6.25 -12.52
N LEU A 96 4.49 -5.39 -13.50
CA LEU A 96 3.47 -4.66 -14.26
C LEU A 96 2.78 -5.60 -15.24
N ASP A 97 1.62 -5.16 -15.76
CA ASP A 97 1.00 -5.84 -16.89
C ASP A 97 2.00 -5.94 -18.05
N PRO A 98 2.12 -7.11 -18.72
CA PRO A 98 3.10 -7.32 -19.77
C PRO A 98 3.01 -6.32 -20.94
N GLU A 99 1.79 -5.94 -21.33
CA GLU A 99 1.58 -4.98 -22.44
C GLU A 99 1.97 -3.56 -22.00
N VAL A 100 1.68 -3.18 -20.75
CA VAL A 100 2.13 -1.91 -20.16
C VAL A 100 3.66 -1.88 -20.11
N ALA A 101 4.29 -2.93 -19.59
CA ALA A 101 5.75 -3.03 -19.50
C ALA A 101 6.42 -2.92 -20.86
N LYS A 102 5.88 -3.62 -21.87
CA LYS A 102 6.34 -3.57 -23.26
C LYS A 102 6.24 -2.15 -23.84
N THR A 103 5.06 -1.51 -23.71
CA THR A 103 4.82 -0.15 -24.19
C THR A 103 5.82 0.84 -23.59
N VAL A 104 6.07 0.73 -22.28
CA VAL A 104 7.04 1.60 -21.58
C VAL A 104 8.46 1.42 -22.11
N GLN A 105 8.88 0.18 -22.36
CA GLN A 105 10.22 -0.13 -22.85
C GLN A 105 10.41 0.30 -24.32
N GLU A 106 9.47 -0.04 -25.20
CA GLU A 106 9.56 0.26 -26.62
C GLU A 106 9.53 1.77 -26.91
N ASN A 107 8.73 2.52 -26.15
CA ASN A 107 8.62 3.97 -26.30
C ASN A 107 9.57 4.76 -25.39
N ASN A 108 10.45 4.08 -24.65
CA ASN A 108 11.38 4.70 -23.69
C ASN A 108 10.70 5.72 -22.76
N VAL A 109 9.54 5.34 -22.20
CA VAL A 109 8.72 6.20 -21.34
C VAL A 109 9.41 6.44 -20.00
N SER A 110 9.47 7.69 -19.57
CA SER A 110 9.89 8.06 -18.22
C SER A 110 8.70 8.00 -17.26
N ALA A 111 8.42 6.79 -16.76
CA ALA A 111 7.23 6.50 -15.97
C ALA A 111 7.38 6.87 -14.49
N SER A 112 6.23 7.04 -13.84
CA SER A 112 6.10 7.47 -12.44
C SER A 112 5.36 6.47 -11.56
N SER A 113 5.62 6.53 -10.26
CA SER A 113 4.77 5.96 -9.22
C SER A 113 4.34 7.01 -8.21
N VAL A 114 3.16 6.85 -7.63
CA VAL A 114 2.65 7.70 -6.55
C VAL A 114 2.28 6.82 -5.36
N LEU A 115 2.92 7.06 -4.22
CA LEU A 115 2.85 6.20 -3.04
C LEU A 115 2.49 7.02 -1.80
N SER A 116 1.70 6.45 -0.89
CA SER A 116 1.46 7.07 0.42
C SER A 116 2.54 6.75 1.45
N GLY A 117 3.50 5.91 1.11
CA GLY A 117 4.61 5.51 1.96
C GLY A 117 5.93 6.16 1.57
N ASN A 118 6.93 5.94 2.40
CA ASN A 118 8.27 6.44 2.15
C ASN A 118 8.82 5.92 0.83
N ARG A 119 9.17 6.82 -0.08
CA ARG A 119 10.02 6.48 -1.21
C ARG A 119 11.48 6.56 -0.77
N ASN A 120 12.30 5.61 -1.15
CA ASN A 120 13.70 5.66 -0.78
C ASN A 120 14.60 6.10 -1.96
N PHE A 121 14.66 5.32 -3.03
CA PHE A 121 15.53 5.60 -4.18
C PHE A 121 14.99 4.98 -5.46
N GLU A 122 15.53 5.43 -6.59
CA GLU A 122 15.18 4.95 -7.91
C GLU A 122 15.32 3.43 -8.05
N GLY A 123 14.45 2.83 -8.85
CA GLY A 123 14.46 1.40 -9.13
C GLY A 123 13.98 0.50 -8.01
N ARG A 124 13.82 1.00 -6.77
CA ARG A 124 13.37 0.19 -5.64
C ARG A 124 11.91 -0.21 -5.73
N ILE A 125 11.06 0.69 -6.23
CA ILE A 125 9.63 0.43 -6.37
C ILE A 125 9.38 -0.54 -7.53
N HIS A 126 9.94 -0.22 -8.70
CA HIS A 126 9.90 -1.09 -9.87
C HIS A 126 10.99 -0.67 -10.87
N PRO A 127 11.68 -1.60 -11.57
CA PRO A 127 12.77 -1.26 -12.50
C PRO A 127 12.37 -0.32 -13.64
N LEU A 128 11.11 -0.38 -14.10
CA LEU A 128 10.60 0.45 -15.18
C LEU A 128 10.06 1.81 -14.71
N VAL A 129 10.06 2.09 -13.40
CA VAL A 129 9.56 3.34 -12.84
C VAL A 129 10.74 4.19 -12.39
N LYS A 130 10.95 5.32 -13.09
CA LYS A 130 12.08 6.22 -12.82
C LYS A 130 11.77 7.26 -11.74
N HIS A 131 10.53 7.75 -11.69
CA HIS A 131 10.11 8.81 -10.76
C HIS A 131 9.16 8.27 -9.72
N ASN A 132 9.47 8.52 -8.45
CA ASN A 132 8.65 8.04 -7.33
C ASN A 132 8.23 9.22 -6.47
N PHE A 133 6.93 9.43 -6.34
CA PHE A 133 6.36 10.57 -5.62
C PHE A 133 5.67 10.10 -4.34
N LEU A 134 5.89 10.84 -3.26
CA LEU A 134 5.18 10.66 -1.99
C LEU A 134 3.95 11.57 -1.98
N ALA A 135 2.78 10.99 -1.73
CA ALA A 135 1.52 11.72 -1.63
C ALA A 135 0.66 11.17 -0.50
N SER A 136 -0.32 11.95 -0.05
CA SER A 136 -1.32 11.44 0.90
C SER A 136 -2.20 10.35 0.26
N PRO A 137 -2.78 9.41 1.04
CA PRO A 137 -3.68 8.38 0.52
C PRO A 137 -4.78 8.88 -0.43
N PRO A 138 -5.52 9.98 -0.13
CA PRO A 138 -6.53 10.50 -1.06
C PRO A 138 -5.92 11.01 -2.37
N LEU A 139 -4.71 11.60 -2.35
CA LEU A 139 -4.02 12.00 -3.57
C LEU A 139 -3.52 10.80 -4.38
N VAL A 140 -3.14 9.70 -3.73
CA VAL A 140 -2.79 8.45 -4.43
C VAL A 140 -4.00 7.96 -5.25
N VAL A 141 -5.21 8.00 -4.69
CA VAL A 141 -6.44 7.66 -5.42
C VAL A 141 -6.66 8.63 -6.58
N ALA A 142 -6.51 9.93 -6.36
CA ALA A 142 -6.67 10.95 -7.40
C ALA A 142 -5.67 10.74 -8.57
N TYR A 143 -4.40 10.43 -8.29
CA TYR A 143 -3.40 10.17 -9.31
C TYR A 143 -3.62 8.84 -10.04
N ALA A 144 -4.25 7.84 -9.42
CA ALA A 144 -4.67 6.63 -10.12
C ALA A 144 -5.75 6.93 -11.16
N ILE A 145 -6.68 7.85 -10.85
CA ILE A 145 -7.72 8.32 -11.76
C ILE A 145 -7.11 9.19 -12.87
N ALA A 146 -6.24 10.14 -12.52
CA ALA A 146 -5.55 11.02 -13.46
C ALA A 146 -4.65 10.24 -14.43
N GLY A 147 -3.95 9.22 -13.94
CA GLY A 147 -3.04 8.39 -14.71
C GLY A 147 -1.72 9.06 -15.10
N SER A 148 -1.49 10.31 -14.70
CA SER A 148 -0.30 11.09 -15.02
C SER A 148 0.08 12.07 -13.91
N THR A 149 1.38 12.21 -13.66
CA THR A 149 1.92 13.25 -12.75
C THR A 149 2.09 14.60 -13.42
N MET A 150 1.86 14.67 -14.73
CA MET A 150 1.93 15.91 -15.50
C MET A 150 0.62 16.70 -15.46
N LEU A 151 -0.47 16.09 -14.98
CA LEU A 151 -1.76 16.74 -14.86
C LEU A 151 -1.75 17.73 -13.69
N ASP A 152 -2.17 18.97 -13.92
CA ASP A 152 -2.43 19.93 -12.86
C ASP A 152 -3.76 19.61 -12.18
N LEU A 153 -3.71 18.89 -11.07
CA LEU A 153 -4.91 18.49 -10.30
C LEU A 153 -5.76 19.66 -9.82
N THR A 154 -5.24 20.88 -9.81
CA THR A 154 -5.96 22.07 -9.37
C THR A 154 -6.83 22.64 -10.48
N ASN A 155 -6.32 22.64 -11.71
CA ASN A 155 -6.93 23.37 -12.82
C ASN A 155 -7.41 22.49 -13.98
N GLU A 156 -6.93 21.23 -14.04
CA GLU A 156 -7.29 20.30 -15.12
C GLU A 156 -8.23 19.20 -14.60
N PRO A 157 -9.15 18.70 -15.44
CA PRO A 157 -10.08 17.65 -15.05
C PRO A 157 -9.36 16.31 -14.88
N LEU A 158 -9.76 15.55 -13.87
CA LEU A 158 -9.30 14.17 -13.65
C LEU A 158 -9.80 13.22 -14.76
N GLY A 159 -10.93 13.53 -15.33
CA GLY A 159 -11.55 12.77 -16.41
C GLY A 159 -12.82 13.41 -16.91
N ASN A 160 -13.33 12.88 -18.03
CA ASN A 160 -14.61 13.28 -18.62
C ASN A 160 -15.54 12.07 -18.62
N VAL A 161 -16.72 12.25 -18.04
CA VAL A 161 -17.77 11.22 -18.02
C VAL A 161 -19.02 11.79 -18.68
N GLU A 162 -19.48 11.14 -19.74
CA GLU A 162 -20.67 11.56 -20.51
C GLU A 162 -20.64 13.03 -20.98
N GLY A 163 -19.44 13.53 -21.33
CA GLY A 163 -19.24 14.90 -21.79
C GLY A 163 -19.08 15.95 -20.68
N LYS A 164 -19.10 15.53 -19.41
CA LYS A 164 -18.88 16.40 -18.26
C LYS A 164 -17.47 16.22 -17.70
N ASP A 165 -16.73 17.31 -17.62
CA ASP A 165 -15.41 17.34 -16.96
C ASP A 165 -15.57 17.28 -15.45
N ILE A 166 -14.81 16.39 -14.81
CA ILE A 166 -14.80 16.17 -13.35
C ILE A 166 -13.43 16.53 -12.82
N PHE A 167 -13.40 17.46 -11.88
CA PHE A 167 -12.20 17.97 -11.24
C PHE A 167 -11.96 17.35 -9.86
N LEU A 168 -10.76 17.50 -9.34
CA LEU A 168 -10.41 17.01 -8.00
C LEU A 168 -11.36 17.59 -6.93
N LYS A 169 -11.71 18.85 -7.02
CA LYS A 169 -12.64 19.52 -6.09
C LYS A 169 -14.03 18.86 -6.01
N ASP A 170 -14.49 18.22 -7.08
CA ASP A 170 -15.81 17.59 -7.15
C ASP A 170 -15.87 16.29 -6.34
N ILE A 171 -14.72 15.65 -6.13
CA ILE A 171 -14.59 14.39 -5.39
C ILE A 171 -13.88 14.56 -4.04
N TRP A 172 -13.30 15.73 -3.74
CA TRP A 172 -12.60 15.96 -2.49
C TRP A 172 -13.58 16.06 -1.32
N PRO A 173 -13.37 15.27 -0.23
CA PRO A 173 -14.25 15.32 0.93
C PRO A 173 -13.99 16.57 1.77
N SER A 174 -15.03 17.08 2.39
CA SER A 174 -14.91 18.09 3.43
C SER A 174 -14.41 17.49 4.75
N GLN A 175 -13.82 18.33 5.60
CA GLN A 175 -13.37 17.89 6.92
C GLN A 175 -14.53 17.32 7.76
N ASN A 176 -15.71 17.92 7.71
CA ASN A 176 -16.88 17.44 8.44
C ASN A 176 -17.35 16.04 7.99
N GLU A 177 -17.26 15.71 6.69
CA GLU A 177 -17.59 14.36 6.20
C GLU A 177 -16.61 13.33 6.78
N ILE A 178 -15.32 13.66 6.85
CA ILE A 178 -14.29 12.79 7.40
C ILE A 178 -14.51 12.56 8.90
N GLU A 179 -14.69 13.63 9.67
CA GLU A 179 -14.88 13.59 11.12
C GLU A 179 -16.11 12.77 11.49
N LYS A 180 -17.23 13.00 10.80
CA LYS A 180 -18.46 12.23 11.02
C LYS A 180 -18.25 10.73 10.87
N ILE A 181 -17.56 10.28 9.82
CA ILE A 181 -17.29 8.86 9.61
C ILE A 181 -16.36 8.31 10.71
N ILE A 182 -15.36 9.08 11.13
CA ILE A 182 -14.45 8.67 12.21
C ILE A 182 -15.23 8.47 13.50
N GLU A 183 -16.08 9.41 13.88
CA GLU A 183 -16.90 9.33 15.09
C GLU A 183 -17.87 8.14 15.06
N GLU A 184 -18.49 7.87 13.92
CA GLU A 184 -19.45 6.78 13.77
C GLU A 184 -18.82 5.39 13.67
N THR A 185 -17.55 5.30 13.26
CA THR A 185 -16.94 3.99 12.90
C THR A 185 -15.80 3.57 13.80
N ILE A 186 -15.02 4.49 14.36
CA ILE A 186 -13.84 4.16 15.14
C ILE A 186 -14.18 4.11 16.63
N ASP A 187 -14.00 2.92 17.21
CA ASP A 187 -14.22 2.64 18.61
C ASP A 187 -12.91 2.13 19.24
N PRO A 188 -12.50 2.60 20.43
CA PRO A 188 -11.34 2.07 21.15
C PRO A 188 -11.35 0.54 21.34
N VAL A 189 -12.54 -0.06 21.50
CA VAL A 189 -12.71 -1.52 21.62
C VAL A 189 -12.26 -2.26 20.37
N MET A 190 -12.34 -1.62 19.20
CA MET A 190 -11.88 -2.18 17.93
C MET A 190 -10.37 -2.49 17.95
N PHE A 191 -9.59 -1.64 18.60
CA PHE A 191 -8.14 -1.83 18.75
C PHE A 191 -7.84 -3.02 19.67
N SER A 192 -8.47 -3.10 20.84
CA SER A 192 -8.28 -4.22 21.78
C SER A 192 -8.61 -5.55 21.12
N LYS A 193 -9.76 -5.65 20.46
CA LYS A 193 -10.18 -6.88 19.74
C LYS A 193 -9.27 -7.25 18.57
N ALA A 194 -8.64 -6.28 17.91
CA ALA A 194 -7.77 -6.57 16.77
C ALA A 194 -6.45 -7.22 17.20
N TYR A 195 -6.04 -7.02 18.45
CA TYR A 195 -4.80 -7.57 19.01
C TYR A 195 -5.00 -8.72 19.99
N GLU A 196 -6.24 -9.02 20.37
CA GLU A 196 -6.57 -10.07 21.35
C GLU A 196 -6.03 -11.44 20.93
N ASP A 197 -6.14 -11.79 19.65
CA ASP A 197 -5.68 -13.06 19.10
C ASP A 197 -4.22 -13.04 18.62
N SER A 198 -3.58 -11.86 18.56
CA SER A 198 -2.25 -11.72 17.96
C SER A 198 -1.13 -12.39 18.77
N ILE A 199 -1.34 -12.56 20.09
CA ILE A 199 -0.36 -13.21 20.98
C ILE A 199 -0.44 -14.73 20.86
N GLN A 200 -1.59 -15.28 20.49
CA GLN A 200 -1.79 -16.73 20.46
C GLN A 200 -1.33 -17.39 19.14
N GLY A 201 -1.15 -16.63 18.07
CA GLY A 201 -0.83 -17.18 16.76
C GLY A 201 -1.96 -18.01 16.14
N ASP A 202 -1.74 -18.50 14.95
CA ASP A 202 -2.63 -19.46 14.28
C ASP A 202 -2.37 -20.92 14.76
N ASP A 203 -3.16 -21.85 14.29
CA ASP A 203 -3.04 -23.26 14.69
C ASP A 203 -1.72 -23.88 14.22
N ALA A 204 -1.16 -23.42 13.09
CA ALA A 204 0.15 -23.88 12.62
C ALA A 204 1.26 -23.44 13.58
N TRP A 205 1.18 -22.21 14.10
CA TRP A 205 2.11 -21.71 15.10
C TRP A 205 1.99 -22.43 16.43
N LYS A 206 0.75 -22.68 16.91
CA LYS A 206 0.48 -23.38 18.18
C LYS A 206 0.92 -24.84 18.17
N ASN A 207 0.90 -25.47 17.00
CA ASN A 207 1.24 -26.88 16.83
C ASN A 207 2.73 -27.09 16.49
N LEU A 208 3.55 -26.03 16.45
CA LEU A 208 5.00 -26.19 16.29
C LEU A 208 5.57 -26.93 17.51
N GLU A 209 6.19 -28.06 17.24
CA GLU A 209 6.99 -28.76 18.24
C GLU A 209 8.23 -27.90 18.60
N THR A 210 8.26 -27.40 19.82
CA THR A 210 9.39 -26.61 20.31
C THR A 210 10.17 -27.41 21.33
N PRO A 211 11.51 -27.43 21.28
CA PRO A 211 12.34 -28.03 22.32
C PRO A 211 12.00 -27.44 23.69
N GLN A 212 11.81 -28.29 24.68
CA GLN A 212 11.58 -27.88 26.07
C GLN A 212 12.92 -27.81 26.79
N GLY A 213 13.41 -26.59 27.07
CA GLY A 213 14.68 -26.42 27.77
C GLY A 213 15.13 -24.96 27.83
N GLU A 214 16.08 -24.67 28.71
CA GLU A 214 16.68 -23.32 28.82
C GLU A 214 17.72 -23.04 27.74
N ILE A 215 18.21 -24.09 27.06
CA ILE A 215 19.26 -23.99 26.05
C ILE A 215 18.77 -24.61 24.74
N TYR A 216 19.05 -23.94 23.63
CA TYR A 216 18.73 -24.46 22.31
C TYR A 216 19.58 -25.71 21.99
N GLU A 217 18.91 -26.80 21.63
CA GLU A 217 19.57 -28.05 21.22
C GLU A 217 20.01 -27.97 19.74
N TRP A 218 21.28 -27.73 19.52
CA TRP A 218 21.85 -27.65 18.19
C TRP A 218 21.92 -29.02 17.53
N GLN A 219 21.43 -29.09 16.29
CA GLN A 219 21.56 -30.31 15.46
C GLN A 219 22.79 -30.17 14.57
N GLU A 220 23.79 -31.05 14.73
CA GLU A 220 25.06 -31.03 13.98
C GLU A 220 24.86 -31.20 12.48
N ASN A 221 23.88 -32.00 12.06
CA ASN A 221 23.57 -32.29 10.65
C ASN A 221 22.57 -31.28 10.03
N SER A 222 22.13 -30.24 10.75
CA SER A 222 21.27 -29.23 10.20
C SER A 222 21.97 -28.47 9.06
N THR A 223 21.24 -28.30 7.94
CA THR A 223 21.72 -27.51 6.79
C THR A 223 21.17 -26.09 6.83
N TYR A 224 20.22 -25.81 7.74
CA TYR A 224 19.54 -24.53 7.83
C TYR A 224 20.06 -23.65 8.97
N ILE A 225 20.14 -24.18 10.21
CA ILE A 225 20.69 -23.48 11.38
C ILE A 225 21.78 -24.34 12.00
N LYS A 226 22.99 -23.81 12.08
CA LYS A 226 24.14 -24.47 12.72
C LYS A 226 24.61 -23.66 13.92
N LYS A 227 25.20 -24.36 14.90
CA LYS A 227 25.89 -23.72 16.02
C LYS A 227 27.00 -22.80 15.48
N PRO A 228 27.01 -21.52 15.85
CA PRO A 228 28.04 -20.59 15.42
C PRO A 228 29.41 -20.99 15.95
N PRO A 229 30.44 -21.09 15.10
CA PRO A 229 31.76 -21.57 15.51
C PRO A 229 32.50 -20.66 16.50
N TYR A 230 32.16 -19.39 16.55
CA TYR A 230 32.76 -18.44 17.46
C TYR A 230 32.37 -18.64 18.95
N PHE A 231 31.43 -19.52 19.25
CA PHE A 231 31.11 -19.91 20.62
C PHE A 231 31.85 -21.16 21.11
N GLU A 232 32.58 -21.88 20.25
CA GLU A 232 33.21 -23.14 20.58
C GLU A 232 34.34 -23.00 21.63
N SER A 233 34.99 -21.85 21.68
CA SER A 233 36.08 -21.55 22.63
C SER A 233 35.65 -20.65 23.82
N MET A 234 34.35 -20.38 23.97
CA MET A 234 33.88 -19.58 25.09
C MET A 234 33.96 -20.35 26.40
N THR A 235 34.57 -19.73 27.39
CA THR A 235 34.62 -20.23 28.77
C THR A 235 34.02 -19.21 29.73
N MET A 236 33.60 -19.65 30.91
CA MET A 236 33.14 -18.77 31.98
C MET A 236 34.28 -17.95 32.62
N ASP A 237 35.51 -18.34 32.33
CA ASP A 237 36.70 -17.64 32.81
C ASP A 237 36.97 -16.44 31.89
N ILE A 238 36.83 -15.24 32.44
CA ILE A 238 37.19 -14.01 31.74
C ILE A 238 38.71 -13.85 31.80
N PRO A 239 39.43 -13.93 30.67
CA PRO A 239 40.86 -13.68 30.70
C PRO A 239 41.11 -12.25 31.18
N GLY A 240 41.98 -12.11 32.16
CA GLY A 240 42.39 -10.78 32.63
C GLY A 240 42.98 -9.95 31.49
N ILE A 241 42.61 -8.67 31.45
CA ILE A 241 43.15 -7.66 30.53
C ILE A 241 44.63 -7.40 30.87
#